data_aaa2edbaadffbe6b5d1ab926076a151d
#
_entry.id   aaa2edbaadffbe6b5d1ab926076a151d
#
_cell.length_a   1.000
_cell.length_b   1.000
_cell.length_c   1.000
_cell.angle_alpha   90.00
_cell.angle_beta   90.00
_cell.angle_gamma   90.00
#
_symmetry.space_group_name_H-M   'P 1'
#
loop_
_entity.id
_entity.type
_entity.pdbx_description
1 polymer ?
#
loop_
_entity_poly.entity_id
_entity_poly.type
_entity_poly.pdbx_seq_one_letter_code
_entity_poly.pdbx_strand_id
1 'polypeptide(L)'
;MDNLNIKINTHSSIKIVEGGKTFYFDPFELKGKFNDADYIFVTHDHYDHLDPRSIQNAMNDKTKFICPTTIARTLAADGGVRDLARIIQLNPGDKVELEPNIKVEAIPAYNVNKQFHQKAFNWLGYVLDVNGKRFYVAGDTDATDEAKNVKCDIALIPIGGTYTMNYEEAAKFVNVIKPKVVIPTHYGNVVGEYELGKKFIELVDKDIETKEIIEKEIKISNTKGEDNEVIF
;
A
#
# COMPACT_ATOMS: atom_id res chain seq x y z
N MET A 1 21.70 -6.58 -9.36
CA MET A 1 20.30 -6.27 -9.05
C MET A 1 20.24 -5.91 -7.59
N ASP A 2 19.98 -4.64 -7.28
CA ASP A 2 19.94 -4.18 -5.90
C ASP A 2 18.83 -4.89 -5.16
N ASN A 3 19.14 -5.37 -3.96
CA ASN A 3 18.19 -6.05 -3.10
C ASN A 3 17.09 -5.04 -2.74
N LEU A 4 15.89 -5.18 -3.29
CA LEU A 4 14.75 -4.35 -2.92
C LEU A 4 14.34 -4.69 -1.49
N ASN A 5 14.58 -3.77 -0.55
CA ASN A 5 14.12 -3.92 0.83
C ASN A 5 12.63 -3.50 0.95
N ILE A 6 11.77 -4.20 0.22
CA ILE A 6 10.32 -4.02 0.24
C ILE A 6 9.69 -5.30 0.78
N LYS A 7 8.76 -5.15 1.72
CA LYS A 7 7.92 -6.24 2.23
C LYS A 7 6.46 -5.84 2.11
N ILE A 8 5.63 -6.79 1.74
CA ILE A 8 4.18 -6.68 1.84
C ILE A 8 3.74 -7.71 2.86
N ASN A 9 3.31 -7.24 4.03
CA ASN A 9 2.83 -8.12 5.11
C ASN A 9 1.54 -8.84 4.66
N THR A 10 0.57 -8.08 4.22
CA THR A 10 -0.68 -8.56 3.63
C THR A 10 -1.34 -7.41 2.87
N HIS A 11 -2.19 -7.72 1.91
CA HIS A 11 -3.06 -6.76 1.23
C HIS A 11 -2.29 -5.53 0.70
N SER A 12 -2.52 -4.34 1.28
CA SER A 12 -1.80 -3.09 0.96
C SER A 12 -0.80 -2.67 2.05
N SER A 13 -0.52 -3.52 3.03
CA SER A 13 0.40 -3.23 4.14
C SER A 13 1.85 -3.37 3.69
N ILE A 14 2.47 -2.25 3.32
CA ILE A 14 3.78 -2.18 2.68
C ILE A 14 4.81 -1.59 3.65
N LYS A 15 5.98 -2.21 3.70
CA LYS A 15 7.18 -1.67 4.35
C LYS A 15 8.28 -1.49 3.32
N ILE A 16 8.86 -0.30 3.25
CA ILE A 16 10.02 0.03 2.42
C ILE A 16 11.17 0.48 3.33
N VAL A 17 12.36 -0.10 3.16
CA VAL A 17 13.58 0.39 3.82
C VAL A 17 14.53 0.89 2.75
N GLU A 18 14.77 2.21 2.73
CA GLU A 18 15.59 2.85 1.71
C GLU A 18 16.28 4.09 2.30
N GLY A 19 17.52 4.36 1.91
CA GLY A 19 18.29 5.52 2.38
C GLY A 19 18.48 5.56 3.90
N GLY A 20 18.49 4.41 4.60
CA GLY A 20 18.60 4.30 6.04
C GLY A 20 17.33 4.67 6.81
N LYS A 21 16.20 4.79 6.12
CA LYS A 21 14.89 5.09 6.70
C LYS A 21 13.90 3.97 6.45
N THR A 22 12.94 3.84 7.37
CA THR A 22 11.84 2.87 7.32
C THR A 22 10.52 3.59 7.07
N PHE A 23 9.88 3.24 5.98
CA PHE A 23 8.60 3.78 5.53
C PHE A 23 7.54 2.68 5.57
N TYR A 24 6.43 2.92 6.25
CA TYR A 24 5.24 2.08 6.17
C TYR A 24 4.17 2.79 5.36
N PHE A 25 3.44 2.03 4.55
CA PHE A 25 2.23 2.49 3.87
C PHE A 25 1.10 1.58 4.28
N ASP A 26 0.00 2.18 4.73
CA ASP A 26 -1.23 1.50 5.13
C ASP A 26 -0.96 0.25 5.99
N PRO A 27 -0.24 0.36 7.13
CA PRO A 27 0.06 -0.80 7.96
C PRO A 27 -1.21 -1.48 8.44
N PHE A 28 -1.38 -2.76 8.07
CA PHE A 28 -2.55 -3.57 8.34
C PHE A 28 -2.15 -4.98 8.79
N GLU A 29 -2.84 -5.51 9.81
CA GLU A 29 -2.60 -6.85 10.39
C GLU A 29 -1.14 -7.14 10.77
N LEU A 30 -0.38 -6.12 11.19
CA LEU A 30 0.99 -6.31 11.66
C LEU A 30 1.01 -7.11 12.97
N LYS A 31 1.63 -8.30 12.92
CA LYS A 31 1.78 -9.18 14.08
C LYS A 31 3.08 -8.86 14.82
N GLY A 32 2.98 -8.26 16.00
CA GLY A 32 4.12 -7.88 16.85
C GLY A 32 4.43 -6.39 16.83
N LYS A 33 5.29 -5.96 17.75
CA LYS A 33 5.75 -4.58 17.87
C LYS A 33 7.08 -4.42 17.15
N PHE A 34 7.11 -3.53 16.17
CA PHE A 34 8.30 -3.21 15.39
C PHE A 34 8.98 -1.94 15.91
N ASN A 35 8.20 -0.87 16.17
CA ASN A 35 8.65 0.44 16.67
C ASN A 35 9.82 1.02 15.86
N ASP A 36 9.86 0.76 14.56
CA ASP A 36 10.96 1.09 13.67
C ASP A 36 10.58 2.03 12.53
N ALA A 37 9.33 2.51 12.49
CA ALA A 37 8.90 3.44 11.48
C ALA A 37 9.51 4.83 11.66
N ASP A 38 10.23 5.34 10.66
CA ASP A 38 10.53 6.77 10.55
C ASP A 38 9.31 7.51 10.04
N TYR A 39 8.60 6.92 9.07
CA TYR A 39 7.42 7.49 8.44
C TYR A 39 6.32 6.45 8.28
N ILE A 40 5.08 6.86 8.55
CA ILE A 40 3.88 6.09 8.25
C ILE A 40 2.99 6.93 7.31
N PHE A 41 2.71 6.37 6.14
CA PHE A 41 1.80 6.92 5.16
C PHE A 41 0.45 6.23 5.27
N VAL A 42 -0.63 6.99 5.25
CA VAL A 42 -2.00 6.48 5.16
C VAL A 42 -2.64 7.05 3.91
N THR A 43 -3.12 6.19 3.02
CA THR A 43 -3.72 6.60 1.75
C THR A 43 -5.15 7.09 1.93
N HIS A 44 -5.92 6.43 2.79
CA HIS A 44 -7.30 6.76 3.12
C HIS A 44 -7.74 6.06 4.42
N ASP A 45 -8.98 6.31 4.89
CA ASP A 45 -9.46 5.88 6.20
C ASP A 45 -10.33 4.61 6.20
N HIS A 46 -10.28 3.78 5.17
CA HIS A 46 -10.84 2.45 5.27
C HIS A 46 -10.04 1.59 6.26
N TYR A 47 -10.73 0.64 6.92
CA TYR A 47 -10.19 -0.15 8.03
C TYR A 47 -8.94 -0.98 7.67
N ASP A 48 -8.80 -1.37 6.42
CA ASP A 48 -7.69 -2.15 5.86
C ASP A 48 -6.48 -1.29 5.42
N HIS A 49 -6.60 0.04 5.57
CA HIS A 49 -5.54 1.02 5.30
C HIS A 49 -5.21 1.86 6.54
N LEU A 50 -6.20 2.18 7.37
CA LEU A 50 -6.02 2.84 8.65
C LEU A 50 -6.36 1.86 9.78
N ASP A 51 -5.45 0.94 10.10
CA ASP A 51 -5.56 0.01 11.22
C ASP A 51 -4.82 0.58 12.45
N PRO A 52 -5.56 1.03 13.48
CA PRO A 52 -4.98 1.63 14.68
C PRO A 52 -3.94 0.73 15.36
N ARG A 53 -4.19 -0.57 15.41
CA ARG A 53 -3.31 -1.53 16.06
C ARG A 53 -1.98 -1.68 15.30
N SER A 54 -2.04 -1.78 13.99
CA SER A 54 -0.84 -1.90 13.16
C SER A 54 -0.03 -0.61 13.13
N ILE A 55 -0.69 0.56 13.11
CA ILE A 55 -0.03 1.86 13.28
C ILE A 55 0.75 1.89 14.60
N GLN A 56 0.13 1.51 15.72
CA GLN A 56 0.76 1.45 17.04
C GLN A 56 1.89 0.42 17.13
N ASN A 57 1.82 -0.66 16.37
CA ASN A 57 2.86 -1.68 16.29
C ASN A 57 4.10 -1.20 15.51
N ALA A 58 3.91 -0.35 14.50
CA ALA A 58 4.98 0.17 13.65
C ALA A 58 5.64 1.43 14.23
N MET A 59 4.84 2.33 14.83
CA MET A 59 5.32 3.66 15.24
C MET A 59 6.21 3.63 16.46
N ASN A 60 7.04 4.67 16.60
CA ASN A 60 7.79 5.06 17.78
C ASN A 60 7.56 6.56 18.08
N ASP A 61 8.20 7.10 19.11
CA ASP A 61 7.99 8.48 19.55
C ASP A 61 8.46 9.56 18.53
N LYS A 62 9.25 9.16 17.52
CA LYS A 62 9.78 10.05 16.48
C LYS A 62 9.07 9.91 15.13
N THR A 63 8.24 8.89 14.95
CA THR A 63 7.56 8.60 13.69
C THR A 63 6.76 9.82 13.23
N LYS A 64 6.92 10.22 11.97
CA LYS A 64 6.07 11.21 11.30
C LYS A 64 5.02 10.49 10.47
N PHE A 65 3.85 11.12 10.36
CA PHE A 65 2.71 10.57 9.62
C PHE A 65 2.41 11.44 8.43
N ILE A 66 2.10 10.83 7.30
CA ILE A 66 1.70 11.52 6.07
C ILE A 66 0.32 10.99 5.69
N CYS A 67 -0.65 11.88 5.51
CA CYS A 67 -2.01 11.48 5.15
C CYS A 67 -2.74 12.58 4.37
N PRO A 68 -3.85 12.24 3.69
CA PRO A 68 -4.78 13.24 3.17
C PRO A 68 -5.27 14.18 4.27
N THR A 69 -5.40 15.46 3.96
CA THR A 69 -5.97 16.45 4.91
C THR A 69 -7.34 16.02 5.42
N THR A 70 -8.13 15.33 4.60
CA THR A 70 -9.51 14.90 4.93
C THR A 70 -9.56 13.86 6.04
N ILE A 71 -8.51 13.05 6.23
CA ILE A 71 -8.48 11.98 7.24
C ILE A 71 -7.55 12.26 8.42
N ALA A 72 -6.91 13.43 8.47
CA ALA A 72 -5.92 13.75 9.51
C ALA A 72 -6.51 13.67 10.95
N ARG A 73 -7.78 14.03 11.12
CA ARG A 73 -8.47 13.92 12.41
C ARG A 73 -8.75 12.47 12.79
N THR A 74 -9.17 11.64 11.83
CA THR A 74 -9.40 10.21 12.02
C THR A 74 -8.07 9.52 12.39
N LEU A 75 -6.99 9.81 11.67
CA LEU A 75 -5.66 9.29 11.97
C LEU A 75 -5.20 9.70 13.39
N ALA A 76 -5.42 10.93 13.80
CA ALA A 76 -5.06 11.40 15.13
C ALA A 76 -5.84 10.67 16.24
N ALA A 77 -7.16 10.54 16.06
CA ALA A 77 -8.04 9.92 17.03
C ALA A 77 -7.85 8.40 17.08
N ASP A 78 -8.07 7.72 15.97
CA ASP A 78 -8.11 6.27 15.87
C ASP A 78 -6.69 5.68 15.80
N GLY A 79 -5.77 6.29 15.05
CA GLY A 79 -4.36 5.90 15.00
C GLY A 79 -3.59 6.20 16.30
N GLY A 80 -4.20 6.96 17.24
CA GLY A 80 -3.60 7.27 18.54
C GLY A 80 -2.40 8.22 18.47
N VAL A 81 -2.35 9.07 17.45
CA VAL A 81 -1.28 10.06 17.27
C VAL A 81 -1.59 11.31 18.09
N ARG A 82 -1.07 11.37 19.32
CA ARG A 82 -1.38 12.46 20.28
C ARG A 82 -0.74 13.79 19.90
N ASP A 83 0.46 13.75 19.32
CA ASP A 83 1.17 14.94 18.87
C ASP A 83 0.81 15.24 17.41
N LEU A 84 -0.09 16.17 17.19
CA LEU A 84 -0.56 16.57 15.86
C LEU A 84 0.54 17.22 15.00
N ALA A 85 1.61 17.74 15.61
CA ALA A 85 2.75 18.29 14.87
C ALA A 85 3.53 17.20 14.09
N ARG A 86 3.29 15.95 14.40
CA ARG A 86 3.86 14.80 13.67
C ARG A 86 3.06 14.42 12.42
N ILE A 87 1.88 15.00 12.21
CA ILE A 87 1.00 14.71 11.08
C ILE A 87 1.23 15.74 9.98
N ILE A 88 1.77 15.31 8.87
CA ILE A 88 1.95 16.08 7.64
C ILE A 88 0.74 15.80 6.75
N GLN A 89 -0.10 16.81 6.58
CA GLN A 89 -1.33 16.73 5.81
C GLN A 89 -1.07 17.17 4.37
N LEU A 90 -1.52 16.35 3.40
CA LEU A 90 -1.36 16.63 1.98
C LEU A 90 -2.71 16.65 1.26
N ASN A 91 -2.77 17.43 0.21
CA ASN A 91 -3.88 17.46 -0.74
C ASN A 91 -3.42 16.88 -2.11
N PRO A 92 -4.35 16.46 -2.95
CA PRO A 92 -4.02 16.03 -4.31
C PRO A 92 -3.12 17.03 -5.06
N GLY A 93 -1.98 16.56 -5.56
CA GLY A 93 -1.01 17.37 -6.29
C GLY A 93 0.08 18.04 -5.44
N ASP A 94 0.00 17.97 -4.12
CA ASP A 94 1.03 18.51 -3.24
C ASP A 94 2.37 17.78 -3.42
N LYS A 95 3.46 18.54 -3.28
CA LYS A 95 4.83 18.04 -3.30
C LYS A 95 5.58 18.61 -2.11
N VAL A 96 6.17 17.74 -1.31
CA VAL A 96 6.89 18.14 -0.10
C VAL A 96 8.25 17.47 -0.02
N GLU A 97 9.21 18.15 0.57
CA GLU A 97 10.49 17.57 0.99
C GLU A 97 10.44 17.33 2.50
N LEU A 98 10.48 16.06 2.90
CA LEU A 98 10.40 15.63 4.30
C LEU A 98 11.74 15.80 5.02
N GLU A 99 12.81 15.46 4.33
CA GLU A 99 14.23 15.60 4.73
C GLU A 99 15.06 15.78 3.45
N PRO A 100 16.32 16.23 3.53
CA PRO A 100 17.20 16.29 2.36
C PRO A 100 17.22 14.95 1.63
N ASN A 101 16.91 14.99 0.33
CA ASN A 101 16.80 13.82 -0.56
C ASN A 101 15.64 12.86 -0.28
N ILE A 102 14.66 13.22 0.55
CA ILE A 102 13.41 12.48 0.74
C ILE A 102 12.25 13.38 0.36
N LYS A 103 11.61 13.09 -0.77
CA LYS A 103 10.50 13.89 -1.32
C LYS A 103 9.27 13.03 -1.50
N VAL A 104 8.11 13.66 -1.39
CA VAL A 104 6.81 13.01 -1.57
C VAL A 104 5.96 13.83 -2.51
N GLU A 105 5.32 13.14 -3.47
CA GLU A 105 4.27 13.70 -4.32
C GLU A 105 2.96 13.00 -3.98
N ALA A 106 1.92 13.77 -3.73
CA ALA A 106 0.57 13.30 -3.43
C ALA A 106 -0.21 13.14 -4.74
N ILE A 107 -0.52 11.90 -5.10
CA ILE A 107 -1.25 11.56 -6.33
C ILE A 107 -2.70 11.31 -5.96
N PRO A 108 -3.70 11.94 -6.59
CA PRO A 108 -5.09 11.64 -6.30
C PRO A 108 -5.42 10.18 -6.61
N ALA A 109 -5.99 9.48 -5.64
CA ALA A 109 -6.41 8.09 -5.74
C ALA A 109 -7.94 8.01 -5.69
N TYR A 110 -8.58 7.50 -6.75
CA TYR A 110 -10.03 7.43 -6.84
C TYR A 110 -10.50 6.44 -7.91
N ASN A 111 -11.78 6.05 -7.80
CA ASN A 111 -12.46 5.25 -8.80
C ASN A 111 -13.07 6.13 -9.91
N VAL A 112 -12.98 5.66 -11.16
CA VAL A 112 -13.58 6.31 -12.33
C VAL A 112 -15.05 5.89 -12.50
N ASN A 113 -15.32 4.58 -12.39
CA ASN A 113 -16.63 3.99 -12.67
C ASN A 113 -17.19 3.17 -11.49
N LYS A 114 -16.69 3.37 -10.28
CA LYS A 114 -17.13 2.69 -9.06
C LYS A 114 -17.46 3.73 -7.99
N GLN A 115 -18.29 3.36 -7.00
CA GLN A 115 -18.80 4.31 -6.00
C GLN A 115 -17.97 4.35 -4.71
N PHE A 116 -16.98 3.46 -4.56
CA PHE A 116 -16.29 3.25 -3.29
C PHE A 116 -15.28 4.34 -2.94
N HIS A 117 -14.49 4.80 -3.94
CA HIS A 117 -13.42 5.79 -3.78
C HIS A 117 -13.71 7.00 -4.66
N GLN A 118 -14.58 7.90 -4.18
CA GLN A 118 -14.96 9.07 -4.97
C GLN A 118 -13.85 10.11 -5.01
N LYS A 119 -13.64 10.75 -6.15
CA LYS A 119 -12.63 11.83 -6.30
C LYS A 119 -12.77 12.94 -5.26
N ALA A 120 -14.01 13.23 -4.84
CA ALA A 120 -14.30 14.27 -3.83
C ALA A 120 -13.75 13.97 -2.42
N PHE A 121 -13.37 12.73 -2.13
CA PHE A 121 -12.75 12.37 -0.84
C PHE A 121 -11.31 12.86 -0.72
N ASN A 122 -10.67 13.24 -1.84
CA ASN A 122 -9.29 13.71 -1.88
C ASN A 122 -8.29 12.71 -1.26
N TRP A 123 -8.55 11.43 -1.40
CA TRP A 123 -7.65 10.37 -0.98
C TRP A 123 -6.43 10.26 -1.91
N LEU A 124 -5.36 9.68 -1.42
CA LEU A 124 -4.05 9.81 -2.04
C LEU A 124 -3.36 8.46 -2.25
N GLY A 125 -2.70 8.32 -3.39
CA GLY A 125 -1.50 7.53 -3.53
C GLY A 125 -0.27 8.43 -3.37
N TYR A 126 0.92 7.84 -3.30
CA TYR A 126 2.15 8.60 -3.04
C TYR A 126 3.27 8.18 -3.97
N VAL A 127 4.01 9.15 -4.50
CA VAL A 127 5.34 8.90 -5.04
C VAL A 127 6.35 9.32 -3.98
N LEU A 128 7.03 8.35 -3.39
CA LEU A 128 8.15 8.56 -2.47
C LEU A 128 9.46 8.53 -3.28
N ASP A 129 10.22 9.60 -3.22
CA ASP A 129 11.56 9.71 -3.81
C ASP A 129 12.60 9.72 -2.70
N VAL A 130 13.48 8.72 -2.70
CA VAL A 130 14.60 8.62 -1.76
C VAL A 130 15.88 8.54 -2.56
N ASN A 131 16.71 9.58 -2.48
CA ASN A 131 17.98 9.68 -3.22
C ASN A 131 17.82 9.49 -4.74
N GLY A 132 16.70 9.93 -5.32
CA GLY A 132 16.40 9.80 -6.75
C GLY A 132 15.77 8.46 -7.15
N LYS A 133 15.57 7.51 -6.23
CA LYS A 133 14.84 6.27 -6.43
C LYS A 133 13.36 6.49 -6.09
N ARG A 134 12.48 6.31 -7.04
CA ARG A 134 11.07 6.71 -6.97
C ARG A 134 10.16 5.49 -6.83
N PHE A 135 9.42 5.44 -5.73
CA PHE A 135 8.42 4.41 -5.40
C PHE A 135 7.03 4.99 -5.54
N TYR A 136 6.19 4.41 -6.37
CA TYR A 136 4.78 4.78 -6.46
C TYR A 136 3.93 3.75 -5.72
N VAL A 137 3.34 4.15 -4.61
CA VAL A 137 2.31 3.39 -3.88
C VAL A 137 0.96 3.97 -4.26
N ALA A 138 0.19 3.24 -5.05
CA ALA A 138 -1.00 3.79 -5.70
C ALA A 138 -2.18 4.03 -4.74
N GLY A 139 -2.26 3.28 -3.60
CA GLY A 139 -3.46 3.23 -2.79
C GLY A 139 -4.62 2.59 -3.56
N ASP A 140 -5.84 2.81 -3.11
CA ASP A 140 -7.04 2.30 -3.76
C ASP A 140 -7.49 3.24 -4.87
N THR A 141 -7.24 2.83 -6.10
CA THR A 141 -7.48 3.68 -7.28
C THR A 141 -7.79 2.86 -8.53
N ASP A 142 -8.44 3.51 -9.48
CA ASP A 142 -8.47 3.08 -10.86
C ASP A 142 -7.33 3.75 -11.66
N ALA A 143 -7.22 3.44 -12.96
CA ALA A 143 -6.24 4.03 -13.87
C ALA A 143 -6.63 5.47 -14.24
N THR A 144 -6.53 6.38 -13.27
CA THR A 144 -6.86 7.80 -13.43
C THR A 144 -5.88 8.51 -14.38
N ASP A 145 -6.27 9.65 -14.92
CA ASP A 145 -5.39 10.40 -15.82
C ASP A 145 -4.17 10.96 -15.06
N GLU A 146 -4.35 11.31 -13.79
CA GLU A 146 -3.24 11.75 -12.93
C GLU A 146 -2.25 10.60 -12.68
N ALA A 147 -2.75 9.40 -12.36
CA ALA A 147 -1.93 8.22 -12.13
C ALA A 147 -1.16 7.79 -13.38
N LYS A 148 -1.74 7.89 -14.58
CA LYS A 148 -1.06 7.58 -15.87
C LYS A 148 0.14 8.49 -16.17
N ASN A 149 0.21 9.67 -15.55
CA ASN A 149 1.32 10.60 -15.71
C ASN A 149 2.45 10.41 -14.70
N VAL A 150 2.28 9.49 -13.74
CA VAL A 150 3.31 9.18 -12.72
C VAL A 150 4.56 8.63 -13.38
N LYS A 151 5.72 9.12 -12.93
CA LYS A 151 7.04 8.59 -13.28
C LYS A 151 7.66 7.98 -12.04
N CYS A 152 7.97 6.69 -12.08
CA CYS A 152 8.56 5.97 -10.96
C CYS A 152 9.49 4.86 -11.46
N ASP A 153 10.38 4.41 -10.56
CA ASP A 153 11.23 3.24 -10.81
C ASP A 153 10.50 1.95 -10.38
N ILE A 154 9.77 2.03 -9.28
CA ILE A 154 9.05 0.89 -8.68
C ILE A 154 7.60 1.31 -8.46
N ALA A 155 6.66 0.50 -8.93
CA ALA A 155 5.23 0.73 -8.75
C ALA A 155 4.62 -0.40 -7.91
N LEU A 156 3.85 -0.02 -6.87
CA LEU A 156 3.08 -0.94 -6.04
C LEU A 156 1.59 -0.67 -6.34
N ILE A 157 0.95 -1.62 -7.05
CA ILE A 157 -0.31 -1.39 -7.76
C ILE A 157 -1.39 -2.35 -7.28
N PRO A 158 -2.59 -1.87 -6.90
CA PRO A 158 -3.70 -2.73 -6.51
C PRO A 158 -4.26 -3.50 -7.71
N ILE A 159 -4.55 -4.80 -7.50
CA ILE A 159 -5.06 -5.70 -8.53
C ILE A 159 -6.30 -6.50 -8.13
N GLY A 160 -6.85 -6.25 -6.92
CA GLY A 160 -7.92 -7.06 -6.33
C GLY A 160 -9.29 -6.96 -7.01
N GLY A 161 -9.51 -5.98 -7.86
CA GLY A 161 -10.80 -5.76 -8.52
C GLY A 161 -11.77 -4.97 -7.64
N THR A 162 -12.97 -5.42 -7.43
CA THR A 162 -14.13 -4.82 -6.75
C THR A 162 -14.02 -3.31 -6.38
N TYR A 163 -13.04 -2.94 -5.58
CA TYR A 163 -12.81 -1.58 -5.06
C TYR A 163 -11.73 -0.81 -5.83
N THR A 164 -10.87 -1.53 -6.54
CA THR A 164 -9.71 -1.01 -7.27
C THR A 164 -9.70 -1.53 -8.70
N MET A 165 -8.64 -1.31 -9.44
CA MET A 165 -8.40 -1.99 -10.72
C MET A 165 -8.42 -3.51 -10.50
N ASN A 166 -9.03 -4.25 -11.43
CA ASN A 166 -8.79 -5.68 -11.53
C ASN A 166 -7.40 -5.94 -12.15
N TYR A 167 -6.94 -7.19 -12.15
CA TYR A 167 -5.60 -7.55 -12.63
C TYR A 167 -5.36 -7.20 -14.12
N GLU A 168 -6.41 -7.23 -14.97
CA GLU A 168 -6.32 -6.86 -16.39
C GLU A 168 -6.20 -5.34 -16.57
N GLU A 169 -7.01 -4.58 -15.84
CA GLU A 169 -6.97 -3.11 -15.82
C GLU A 169 -5.62 -2.62 -15.28
N ALA A 170 -5.14 -3.23 -14.20
CA ALA A 170 -3.87 -2.91 -13.57
C ALA A 170 -2.68 -3.20 -14.51
N ALA A 171 -2.69 -4.34 -15.22
CA ALA A 171 -1.65 -4.65 -16.20
C ALA A 171 -1.62 -3.63 -17.35
N LYS A 172 -2.80 -3.27 -17.90
CA LYS A 172 -2.89 -2.21 -18.93
C LYS A 172 -2.34 -0.89 -18.41
N PHE A 173 -2.67 -0.52 -17.18
CA PHE A 173 -2.19 0.70 -16.53
C PHE A 173 -0.66 0.68 -16.37
N VAL A 174 -0.10 -0.41 -15.86
CA VAL A 174 1.35 -0.59 -15.68
C VAL A 174 2.10 -0.49 -17.01
N ASN A 175 1.57 -1.10 -18.08
CA ASN A 175 2.14 -1.03 -19.42
C ASN A 175 2.11 0.40 -20.01
N VAL A 176 1.27 1.30 -19.47
CA VAL A 176 1.27 2.75 -19.82
C VAL A 176 2.32 3.52 -19.04
N ILE A 177 2.41 3.34 -17.71
CA ILE A 177 3.34 4.12 -16.86
C ILE A 177 4.79 3.63 -16.95
N LYS A 178 4.99 2.36 -17.33
CA LYS A 178 6.28 1.70 -17.60
C LYS A 178 7.32 1.90 -16.47
N PRO A 179 7.03 1.42 -15.24
CA PRO A 179 8.04 1.40 -14.20
C PRO A 179 9.14 0.38 -14.56
N LYS A 180 10.31 0.44 -13.92
CA LYS A 180 11.33 -0.61 -14.03
C LYS A 180 10.88 -1.91 -13.35
N VAL A 181 10.21 -1.77 -12.20
CA VAL A 181 9.69 -2.89 -11.40
C VAL A 181 8.25 -2.64 -11.03
N VAL A 182 7.40 -3.66 -11.09
CA VAL A 182 6.05 -3.61 -10.55
C VAL A 182 5.81 -4.72 -9.53
N ILE A 183 5.09 -4.38 -8.47
CA ILE A 183 4.71 -5.27 -7.38
C ILE A 183 3.19 -5.17 -7.21
N PRO A 184 2.43 -6.25 -7.43
CA PRO A 184 0.99 -6.25 -7.19
C PRO A 184 0.66 -6.21 -5.71
N THR A 185 -0.37 -5.45 -5.35
CA THR A 185 -0.89 -5.26 -3.99
C THR A 185 -2.41 -5.40 -3.95
N HIS A 186 -3.01 -5.30 -2.77
CA HIS A 186 -4.45 -5.26 -2.56
C HIS A 186 -5.18 -6.48 -3.15
N TYR A 187 -4.70 -7.68 -2.83
CA TYR A 187 -5.32 -8.95 -3.25
C TYR A 187 -4.94 -10.09 -2.29
N GLY A 188 -5.69 -11.19 -2.35
CA GLY A 188 -5.38 -12.45 -1.68
C GLY A 188 -5.93 -12.59 -0.26
N ASN A 189 -6.14 -11.51 0.49
CA ASN A 189 -6.67 -11.55 1.85
C ASN A 189 -8.09 -10.96 1.94
N VAL A 190 -8.21 -9.63 1.90
CA VAL A 190 -9.49 -8.92 2.04
C VAL A 190 -10.33 -9.06 0.78
N VAL A 191 -9.68 -8.99 -0.39
CA VAL A 191 -10.33 -9.03 -1.70
C VAL A 191 -9.45 -9.76 -2.71
N GLY A 192 -10.10 -10.46 -3.64
CA GLY A 192 -9.43 -11.23 -4.69
C GLY A 192 -8.74 -12.49 -4.15
N GLU A 193 -8.28 -13.33 -5.05
CA GLU A 193 -7.57 -14.56 -4.76
C GLU A 193 -6.07 -14.40 -5.00
N TYR A 194 -5.22 -15.16 -4.31
CA TYR A 194 -3.76 -15.09 -4.48
C TYR A 194 -3.30 -15.39 -5.92
N GLU A 195 -4.08 -16.16 -6.68
CA GLU A 195 -3.83 -16.49 -8.08
C GLU A 195 -3.86 -15.26 -9.02
N LEU A 196 -4.49 -14.15 -8.59
CA LEU A 196 -4.54 -12.91 -9.37
C LEU A 196 -3.14 -12.35 -9.63
N GLY A 197 -2.19 -12.53 -8.68
CA GLY A 197 -0.81 -12.11 -8.85
C GLY A 197 -0.16 -12.74 -10.09
N LYS A 198 -0.33 -14.05 -10.28
CA LYS A 198 0.19 -14.76 -11.47
C LYS A 198 -0.46 -14.28 -12.76
N LYS A 199 -1.80 -14.15 -12.77
CA LYS A 199 -2.54 -13.66 -13.93
C LYS A 199 -2.13 -12.25 -14.33
N PHE A 200 -1.89 -11.38 -13.34
CA PHE A 200 -1.38 -10.03 -13.56
C PHE A 200 0.00 -10.05 -14.23
N ILE A 201 0.94 -10.84 -13.71
CA ILE A 201 2.31 -10.95 -14.22
C ILE A 201 2.32 -11.39 -15.69
N GLU A 202 1.45 -12.30 -16.09
CA GLU A 202 1.33 -12.79 -17.47
C GLU A 202 0.95 -11.70 -18.48
N LEU A 203 0.29 -10.63 -18.02
CA LEU A 203 -0.22 -9.52 -18.85
C LEU A 203 0.70 -8.28 -18.86
N VAL A 204 1.67 -8.23 -17.96
CA VAL A 204 2.63 -7.13 -17.89
C VAL A 204 3.68 -7.26 -19.01
N ASP A 205 4.02 -6.14 -19.64
CA ASP A 205 5.04 -6.08 -20.69
C ASP A 205 6.38 -6.68 -20.20
N LYS A 206 7.04 -7.47 -21.04
CA LYS A 206 8.26 -8.23 -20.68
C LYS A 206 9.49 -7.37 -20.35
N ASP A 207 9.47 -6.10 -20.69
CA ASP A 207 10.50 -5.12 -20.34
C ASP A 207 10.33 -4.54 -18.93
N ILE A 208 9.24 -4.88 -18.23
CA ILE A 208 8.96 -4.51 -16.85
C ILE A 208 9.23 -5.71 -15.94
N GLU A 209 10.14 -5.56 -14.96
CA GLU A 209 10.38 -6.60 -13.96
C GLU A 209 9.16 -6.72 -13.05
N THR A 210 8.65 -7.93 -12.85
CA THR A 210 7.51 -8.20 -11.96
C THR A 210 7.96 -8.95 -10.72
N LYS A 211 7.48 -8.56 -9.53
CA LYS A 211 7.79 -9.26 -8.27
C LYS A 211 6.51 -9.52 -7.48
N GLU A 212 6.22 -10.78 -7.22
CA GLU A 212 5.16 -11.20 -6.29
C GLU A 212 5.80 -11.47 -4.93
N ILE A 213 5.64 -10.53 -3.99
CA ILE A 213 6.29 -10.57 -2.66
C ILE A 213 5.31 -10.51 -1.49
N ILE A 214 4.01 -10.63 -1.75
CA ILE A 214 2.99 -10.64 -0.68
C ILE A 214 3.14 -11.92 0.16
N GLU A 215 3.15 -11.78 1.48
CA GLU A 215 3.18 -12.92 2.38
C GLU A 215 1.84 -13.66 2.31
N LYS A 216 1.87 -14.93 1.89
CA LYS A 216 0.67 -15.76 1.81
C LYS A 216 0.38 -16.37 3.16
N GLU A 217 -0.78 -16.09 3.75
CA GLU A 217 -1.24 -16.85 4.91
C GLU A 217 -1.54 -18.29 4.49
N ILE A 218 -0.76 -19.25 5.02
CA ILE A 218 -1.10 -20.66 4.90
C ILE A 218 -2.27 -20.91 5.85
N LYS A 219 -3.51 -20.96 5.33
CA LYS A 219 -4.66 -21.44 6.07
C LYS A 219 -4.45 -22.93 6.30
N ILE A 220 -3.96 -23.30 7.48
CA ILE A 220 -3.96 -24.70 7.91
C ILE A 220 -5.43 -25.07 8.10
N SER A 221 -6.02 -25.77 7.15
CA SER A 221 -7.31 -26.40 7.32
C SER A 221 -7.11 -27.51 8.38
N ASN A 222 -7.51 -27.25 9.60
CA ASN A 222 -7.68 -28.32 10.62
C ASN A 222 -8.85 -29.19 10.16
N THR A 223 -8.61 -30.14 9.27
CA THR A 223 -9.44 -31.34 9.15
C THR A 223 -9.16 -32.18 10.39
N LYS A 224 -9.85 -31.86 11.49
CA LYS A 224 -10.05 -32.87 12.53
C LYS A 224 -10.92 -33.96 11.92
N GLY A 225 -10.30 -35.09 11.60
CA GLY A 225 -11.00 -36.33 11.35
C GLY A 225 -11.86 -36.62 12.56
N GLU A 226 -13.15 -36.74 12.35
CA GLU A 226 -14.07 -37.43 13.26
C GLU A 226 -13.71 -38.93 13.17
N ASP A 227 -12.95 -39.42 14.11
CA ASP A 227 -12.97 -40.86 14.44
C ASP A 227 -13.77 -41.00 15.72
N ASN A 228 -15.07 -41.30 15.53
CA ASN A 228 -15.91 -41.94 16.50
C ASN A 228 -15.47 -43.40 16.65
N GLU A 229 -14.81 -43.77 17.72
CA GLU A 229 -14.87 -45.12 18.26
C GLU A 229 -15.35 -45.04 19.70
N VAL A 230 -16.62 -45.45 19.86
CA VAL A 230 -17.20 -45.85 21.11
C VAL A 230 -16.77 -47.29 21.34
N ILE A 231 -16.04 -47.59 22.42
CA ILE A 231 -15.91 -48.94 22.99
C ILE A 231 -15.95 -48.84 24.52
N PHE A 232 -17.05 -49.36 25.03
CA PHE A 232 -17.36 -49.88 26.40
C PHE A 232 -16.74 -49.21 27.64
#